data_95234eacba196dbece9c660f4d45b882
#
_entry.id   95234eacba196dbece9c660f4d45b882
#
_cell.length_a   1.000
_cell.length_b   1.000
_cell.length_c   1.000
_cell.angle_alpha   90.00
_cell.angle_beta   90.00
_cell.angle_gamma   90.00
#
_symmetry.space_group_name_H-M   'P 1'
#
loop_
_entity.id
_entity.type
_entity.pdbx_description
1 polymer ?
#
loop_
_entity_poly.entity_id
_entity_poly.type
_entity_poly.pdbx_seq_one_letter_code
_entity_poly.pdbx_strand_id
1 'polypeptide(L)'
;MRKWLIVMLWSCFILTGCSVSIDPAEESQGVVYYPETFNEWQQLQQKEKEAELKEQQAHKPEEPQPIIEPQAGESLFYLALGDSLTRGIGDEESRYGWTGRLADEMVRWPAISSVELDNRGKNGRRSDQLLKLLEKGHYDEQLQKADLLSISIGGNDVMKVIKKDLFSLNSTTPFEQELEEYRTRYEAIIRYIRAHNAEAPLMILGFYNPFTLITDEHNSFNDMMKRFNSVMESQALQDVNACFIPVDDLFLTNDDLVYHTDFFHPNAQGYDNMTNRAIVTLELCNIQEMSNGQIGFERMTTGE
;
A
#
# COMPACT_ATOMS: atom_id res chain seq x y z
N MET A 1 24.02 58.96 20.31
CA MET A 1 23.97 60.13 19.40
C MET A 1 24.20 59.64 17.99
N ARG A 2 23.28 59.75 17.19
CA ARG A 2 23.09 60.05 15.76
C ARG A 2 21.96 59.25 15.15
N LYS A 3 20.84 59.96 15.03
CA LYS A 3 19.69 59.61 14.20
C LYS A 3 20.07 59.78 12.73
N TRP A 4 19.64 58.89 11.87
CA TRP A 4 19.45 59.19 10.46
C TRP A 4 18.07 58.71 10.01
N LEU A 5 17.23 59.68 9.67
CA LEU A 5 16.00 59.55 8.87
C LEU A 5 16.38 59.26 7.43
N ILE A 6 15.67 58.35 6.75
CA ILE A 6 15.59 58.35 5.29
C ILE A 6 14.11 58.20 4.88
N VAL A 7 13.75 59.10 4.06
CA VAL A 7 12.54 59.55 3.46
C VAL A 7 11.87 58.51 2.56
N MET A 8 10.53 58.45 2.64
CA MET A 8 9.64 57.82 1.66
C MET A 8 9.74 58.48 0.28
N LEU A 9 9.78 57.65 -0.75
CA LEU A 9 9.42 58.04 -2.10
C LEU A 9 8.30 57.14 -2.61
N TRP A 10 7.11 57.72 -2.71
CA TRP A 10 5.98 57.16 -3.44
C TRP A 10 6.21 57.36 -4.94
N SER A 11 6.18 56.29 -5.73
CA SER A 11 5.99 56.39 -7.16
C SER A 11 4.74 55.58 -7.56
N CYS A 12 3.72 56.34 -7.98
CA CYS A 12 2.55 55.84 -8.66
C CYS A 12 2.94 55.15 -9.98
N PHE A 13 2.61 53.88 -10.13
CA PHE A 13 2.52 53.25 -11.45
C PHE A 13 1.05 53.04 -11.80
N ILE A 14 0.63 53.69 -12.87
CA ILE A 14 -0.68 53.56 -13.49
C ILE A 14 -0.66 52.22 -14.24
N LEU A 15 -1.50 51.28 -13.84
CA LEU A 15 -1.72 50.04 -14.55
C LEU A 15 -2.82 50.24 -15.59
N THR A 16 -2.41 50.23 -16.87
CA THR A 16 -3.30 50.01 -18.00
C THR A 16 -3.76 48.56 -18.00
N GLY A 17 -5.07 48.37 -17.90
CA GLY A 17 -5.69 47.04 -17.92
C GLY A 17 -5.59 46.39 -19.29
N CYS A 18 -5.01 45.18 -19.33
CA CYS A 18 -5.31 44.20 -20.35
C CYS A 18 -6.23 43.15 -19.70
N SER A 19 -7.48 43.14 -20.14
CA SER A 19 -8.40 42.09 -19.85
C SER A 19 -8.00 40.84 -20.64
N VAL A 20 -7.41 39.87 -19.97
CA VAL A 20 -7.27 38.51 -20.53
C VAL A 20 -8.56 37.77 -20.23
N SER A 21 -9.34 37.47 -21.26
CA SER A 21 -10.45 36.55 -21.18
C SER A 21 -9.89 35.16 -20.95
N ILE A 22 -10.08 34.60 -19.74
CA ILE A 22 -9.80 33.21 -19.42
C ILE A 22 -10.95 32.37 -19.96
N ASP A 23 -10.64 31.53 -20.93
CA ASP A 23 -11.53 30.50 -21.47
C ASP A 23 -11.76 29.43 -20.39
N PRO A 24 -13.02 29.08 -20.02
CA PRO A 24 -13.29 28.12 -18.94
C PRO A 24 -13.26 26.65 -19.39
N ALA A 25 -12.26 26.26 -20.19
CA ALA A 25 -12.07 24.89 -20.64
C ALA A 25 -10.60 24.45 -20.55
N GLU A 26 -9.97 24.68 -19.39
CA GLU A 26 -8.81 23.86 -19.01
C GLU A 26 -9.30 22.80 -18.02
N GLU A 27 -9.36 21.54 -18.52
CA GLU A 27 -9.52 20.34 -17.72
C GLU A 27 -8.55 20.41 -16.52
N SER A 28 -9.10 20.51 -15.32
CA SER A 28 -8.35 20.33 -14.13
C SER A 28 -7.81 18.89 -14.12
N GLN A 29 -6.55 18.71 -14.43
CA GLN A 29 -5.83 17.49 -14.05
C GLN A 29 -6.01 17.35 -12.53
N GLY A 30 -6.81 16.38 -12.14
CA GLY A 30 -7.10 16.12 -10.75
C GLY A 30 -5.80 15.87 -10.01
N VAL A 31 -5.44 16.79 -9.12
CA VAL A 31 -4.37 16.55 -8.16
C VAL A 31 -4.89 15.46 -7.24
N VAL A 32 -4.36 14.26 -7.36
CA VAL A 32 -4.65 13.17 -6.42
C VAL A 32 -4.08 13.60 -5.07
N TYR A 33 -4.98 13.94 -4.15
CA TYR A 33 -4.61 14.32 -2.80
C TYR A 33 -4.39 13.04 -1.98
N TYR A 34 -3.16 12.82 -1.54
CA TYR A 34 -2.83 11.78 -0.59
C TYR A 34 -2.93 12.35 0.82
N PRO A 35 -3.81 11.85 1.68
CA PRO A 35 -3.89 12.31 3.07
C PRO A 35 -2.57 12.03 3.79
N GLU A 36 -2.04 13.05 4.47
CA GLU A 36 -0.78 12.95 5.23
C GLU A 36 -0.95 12.22 6.56
N THR A 37 -2.20 12.10 7.05
CA THR A 37 -2.53 11.46 8.33
C THR A 37 -3.75 10.58 8.22
N PHE A 38 -3.85 9.59 9.11
CA PHE A 38 -5.01 8.70 9.23
C PHE A 38 -6.32 9.47 9.50
N ASN A 39 -6.26 10.53 10.30
CA ASN A 39 -7.42 11.39 10.56
C ASN A 39 -7.93 12.10 9.29
N GLU A 40 -7.04 12.55 8.42
CA GLU A 40 -7.41 13.12 7.12
C GLU A 40 -8.04 12.08 6.21
N TRP A 41 -7.50 10.85 6.22
CA TRP A 41 -8.07 9.72 5.49
C TRP A 41 -9.47 9.36 6.00
N GLN A 42 -9.70 9.29 7.32
CA GLN A 42 -11.04 9.08 7.89
C GLN A 42 -12.00 10.19 7.50
N GLN A 43 -11.56 11.45 7.50
CA GLN A 43 -12.40 12.59 7.10
C GLN A 43 -12.77 12.55 5.60
N LEU A 44 -11.84 12.09 4.75
CA LEU A 44 -12.11 11.86 3.33
C LEU A 44 -13.14 10.75 3.13
N GLN A 45 -12.94 9.60 3.76
CA GLN A 45 -13.86 8.47 3.73
C GLN A 45 -15.27 8.86 4.22
N GLN A 46 -15.35 9.67 5.27
CA GLN A 46 -16.62 10.14 5.79
C GLN A 46 -17.31 11.12 4.83
N LYS A 47 -16.56 12.00 4.17
CA LYS A 47 -17.08 12.90 3.15
C LYS A 47 -17.53 12.14 1.89
N GLU A 48 -16.79 11.14 1.44
CA GLU A 48 -17.18 10.28 0.34
C GLU A 48 -18.47 9.52 0.66
N LYS A 49 -18.55 8.91 1.83
CA LYS A 49 -19.75 8.21 2.30
C LYS A 49 -20.98 9.12 2.43
N GLU A 50 -20.78 10.36 2.86
CA GLU A 50 -21.85 11.38 2.89
C GLU A 50 -22.23 11.86 1.48
N ALA A 51 -21.29 11.90 0.54
CA ALA A 51 -21.53 12.22 -0.87
C ALA A 51 -22.32 11.09 -1.54
N GLU A 52 -21.90 9.82 -1.36
CA GLU A 52 -22.62 8.64 -1.85
C GLU A 52 -24.06 8.55 -1.28
N LEU A 53 -24.23 8.82 0.02
CA LEU A 53 -25.57 8.85 0.64
C LEU A 53 -26.47 9.95 0.05
N LYS A 54 -25.91 11.12 -0.29
CA LYS A 54 -26.63 12.20 -0.95
C LYS A 54 -26.99 11.85 -2.39
N GLU A 55 -26.10 11.18 -3.10
CA GLU A 55 -26.32 10.73 -4.47
C GLU A 55 -27.37 9.61 -4.52
N GLN A 56 -27.34 8.65 -3.59
CA GLN A 56 -28.36 7.62 -3.44
C GLN A 56 -29.74 8.20 -3.07
N GLN A 57 -29.80 9.29 -2.30
CA GLN A 57 -31.07 9.98 -1.97
C GLN A 57 -31.60 10.84 -3.12
N ALA A 58 -30.77 11.25 -4.07
CA ALA A 58 -31.16 12.03 -5.22
C ALA A 58 -31.67 11.16 -6.39
N HIS A 59 -31.37 9.87 -6.38
CA HIS A 59 -31.84 8.93 -7.41
C HIS A 59 -33.25 8.45 -7.08
N LYS A 60 -34.19 8.81 -7.94
CA LYS A 60 -35.55 8.26 -7.96
C LYS A 60 -35.45 6.77 -8.29
N PRO A 61 -36.27 5.88 -7.67
CA PRO A 61 -36.19 4.46 -7.97
C PRO A 61 -36.46 4.21 -9.46
N GLU A 62 -35.45 3.71 -10.16
CA GLU A 62 -35.65 3.12 -11.48
C GLU A 62 -36.43 1.81 -11.33
N GLU A 63 -37.26 1.50 -12.33
CA GLU A 63 -37.98 0.23 -12.40
C GLU A 63 -37.00 -0.96 -12.28
N PRO A 64 -37.38 -2.05 -11.62
CA PRO A 64 -36.49 -3.19 -11.41
C PRO A 64 -36.02 -3.74 -12.76
N GLN A 65 -34.74 -3.55 -13.00
CA GLN A 65 -34.06 -4.17 -14.16
C GLN A 65 -34.12 -5.69 -14.04
N PRO A 66 -34.24 -6.43 -15.14
CA PRO A 66 -34.31 -7.88 -15.09
C PRO A 66 -33.07 -8.41 -14.33
N ILE A 67 -33.33 -9.30 -13.37
CA ILE A 67 -32.28 -9.99 -12.62
C ILE A 67 -31.46 -10.78 -13.63
N ILE A 68 -30.32 -10.21 -14.04
CA ILE A 68 -29.32 -10.96 -14.80
C ILE A 68 -28.72 -11.95 -13.80
N GLU A 69 -28.94 -13.24 -14.02
CA GLU A 69 -28.28 -14.27 -13.23
C GLU A 69 -26.76 -14.01 -13.23
N PRO A 70 -26.09 -14.05 -12.07
CA PRO A 70 -24.68 -13.78 -12.01
C PRO A 70 -23.96 -14.77 -12.93
N GLN A 71 -23.30 -14.27 -13.97
CA GLN A 71 -22.32 -15.09 -14.70
C GLN A 71 -21.32 -15.55 -13.65
N ALA A 72 -20.99 -16.83 -13.62
CA ALA A 72 -20.04 -17.39 -12.68
C ALA A 72 -18.72 -16.61 -12.81
N GLY A 73 -18.37 -15.87 -11.76
CA GLY A 73 -17.10 -15.17 -11.70
C GLY A 73 -15.94 -16.16 -11.75
N GLU A 74 -14.75 -15.70 -12.01
CA GLU A 74 -13.57 -16.57 -12.06
C GLU A 74 -13.11 -16.94 -10.65
N SER A 75 -12.50 -18.12 -10.50
CA SER A 75 -11.79 -18.51 -9.29
C SER A 75 -10.37 -18.00 -9.38
N LEU A 76 -9.92 -17.24 -8.39
CA LEU A 76 -8.56 -16.68 -8.34
C LEU A 76 -7.65 -17.52 -7.44
N PHE A 77 -6.45 -17.83 -7.91
CA PHE A 77 -5.37 -18.34 -7.07
C PHE A 77 -4.47 -17.21 -6.60
N TYR A 78 -4.56 -16.88 -5.31
CA TYR A 78 -3.80 -15.79 -4.68
C TYR A 78 -2.63 -16.37 -3.88
N LEU A 79 -1.39 -16.12 -4.35
CA LEU A 79 -0.16 -16.50 -3.66
C LEU A 79 0.39 -15.32 -2.84
N ALA A 80 0.47 -15.48 -1.53
CA ALA A 80 1.03 -14.50 -0.61
C ALA A 80 2.37 -14.95 -0.04
N LEU A 81 3.46 -14.29 -0.43
CA LEU A 81 4.82 -14.56 0.02
C LEU A 81 5.23 -13.57 1.11
N GLY A 82 5.96 -14.01 2.14
CA GLY A 82 6.48 -13.04 3.09
C GLY A 82 6.82 -13.54 4.48
N ASP A 83 6.71 -12.63 5.42
CA ASP A 83 7.09 -12.81 6.83
C ASP A 83 5.88 -12.92 7.77
N SER A 84 5.99 -12.37 8.99
CA SER A 84 4.94 -12.39 10.00
C SER A 84 3.69 -11.60 9.61
N LEU A 85 3.83 -10.49 8.84
CA LEU A 85 2.70 -9.69 8.38
C LEU A 85 1.85 -10.47 7.37
N THR A 86 2.50 -11.17 6.43
CA THR A 86 1.82 -12.09 5.52
C THR A 86 1.16 -13.23 6.28
N ARG A 87 1.85 -13.79 7.30
CA ARG A 87 1.32 -14.89 8.11
C ARG A 87 0.10 -14.49 8.95
N GLY A 88 -0.03 -13.21 9.29
CA GLY A 88 -1.07 -12.70 10.19
C GLY A 88 -0.74 -12.92 11.66
N ILE A 89 0.54 -12.78 12.06
CA ILE A 89 0.90 -12.85 13.48
C ILE A 89 0.30 -11.66 14.22
N GLY A 90 -0.34 -11.92 15.36
CA GLY A 90 -1.05 -10.92 16.17
C GLY A 90 -2.53 -10.79 15.83
N ASP A 91 -3.00 -11.45 14.79
CA ASP A 91 -4.41 -11.48 14.39
C ASP A 91 -5.21 -12.42 15.31
N GLU A 92 -5.93 -11.84 16.28
CA GLU A 92 -6.73 -12.58 17.27
C GLU A 92 -7.90 -13.34 16.59
N GLU A 93 -8.35 -12.87 15.43
CA GLU A 93 -9.43 -13.50 14.66
C GLU A 93 -8.93 -14.67 13.81
N SER A 94 -7.61 -14.89 13.75
CA SER A 94 -6.99 -15.99 13.00
C SER A 94 -7.36 -16.05 11.50
N ARG A 95 -7.58 -14.87 10.89
CA ARG A 95 -7.97 -14.71 9.48
C ARG A 95 -6.78 -14.54 8.53
N TYR A 96 -5.57 -14.93 8.92
CA TYR A 96 -4.34 -14.72 8.15
C TYR A 96 -4.00 -13.24 7.90
N GLY A 97 -4.28 -12.35 8.88
CA GLY A 97 -3.97 -10.94 8.81
C GLY A 97 -4.64 -10.25 7.62
N TRP A 98 -3.92 -9.34 6.96
CA TRP A 98 -4.45 -8.57 5.83
C TRP A 98 -4.68 -9.43 4.58
N THR A 99 -3.90 -10.50 4.35
CA THR A 99 -4.02 -11.33 3.15
C THR A 99 -5.31 -12.14 3.13
N GLY A 100 -5.70 -12.71 4.26
CA GLY A 100 -6.94 -13.45 4.38
C GLY A 100 -8.17 -12.55 4.33
N ARG A 101 -8.10 -11.38 5.00
CA ARG A 101 -9.16 -10.37 4.93
C ARG A 101 -9.36 -9.83 3.51
N LEU A 102 -8.26 -9.62 2.77
CA LEU A 102 -8.34 -9.22 1.37
C LEU A 102 -8.97 -10.32 0.51
N ALA A 103 -8.59 -11.59 0.74
CA ALA A 103 -9.21 -12.72 0.03
C ALA A 103 -10.72 -12.81 0.30
N ASP A 104 -11.14 -12.64 1.57
CA ASP A 104 -12.56 -12.62 1.96
C ASP A 104 -13.33 -11.45 1.32
N GLU A 105 -12.67 -10.30 1.17
CA GLU A 105 -13.29 -9.13 0.54
C GLU A 105 -13.40 -9.28 -0.97
N MET A 106 -12.36 -9.79 -1.63
CA MET A 106 -12.37 -10.02 -3.08
C MET A 106 -13.49 -10.93 -3.56
N VAL A 107 -13.93 -11.92 -2.75
CA VAL A 107 -15.09 -12.77 -3.09
C VAL A 107 -16.39 -11.97 -3.25
N ARG A 108 -16.47 -10.76 -2.70
CA ARG A 108 -17.62 -9.86 -2.85
C ARG A 108 -17.58 -9.05 -4.13
N TRP A 109 -16.45 -9.03 -4.82
CA TRP A 109 -16.29 -8.27 -6.06
C TRP A 109 -16.95 -9.02 -7.24
N PRO A 110 -17.65 -8.31 -8.12
CA PRO A 110 -18.53 -8.92 -9.13
C PRO A 110 -17.84 -9.90 -10.10
N ALA A 111 -16.54 -9.69 -10.35
CA ALA A 111 -15.77 -10.52 -11.27
C ALA A 111 -15.27 -11.83 -10.65
N ILE A 112 -15.35 -11.99 -9.31
CA ILE A 112 -14.69 -13.06 -8.57
C ILE A 112 -15.73 -13.98 -7.92
N SER A 113 -15.66 -15.29 -8.18
CA SER A 113 -16.53 -16.30 -7.55
C SER A 113 -15.92 -16.90 -6.30
N SER A 114 -14.60 -17.05 -6.28
CA SER A 114 -13.86 -17.62 -5.15
C SER A 114 -12.40 -17.20 -5.19
N VAL A 115 -11.75 -17.21 -4.03
CA VAL A 115 -10.32 -16.96 -3.90
C VAL A 115 -9.68 -18.13 -3.15
N GLU A 116 -8.72 -18.80 -3.79
CA GLU A 116 -7.86 -19.77 -3.16
C GLU A 116 -6.59 -19.05 -2.67
N LEU A 117 -6.50 -18.78 -1.36
CA LEU A 117 -5.34 -18.14 -0.76
C LEU A 117 -4.28 -19.18 -0.38
N ASP A 118 -3.12 -19.15 -1.03
CA ASP A 118 -1.90 -19.86 -0.61
C ASP A 118 -0.98 -18.90 0.18
N ASN A 119 -1.17 -18.86 1.50
CA ASN A 119 -0.38 -18.02 2.40
C ASN A 119 0.93 -18.68 2.79
N ARG A 120 2.05 -18.22 2.23
CA ARG A 120 3.43 -18.67 2.49
C ARG A 120 4.19 -17.74 3.44
N GLY A 121 3.49 -16.97 4.25
CA GLY A 121 4.06 -16.17 5.33
C GLY A 121 4.76 -17.03 6.39
N LYS A 122 5.90 -16.55 6.90
CA LYS A 122 6.64 -17.22 7.98
C LYS A 122 7.21 -16.21 8.96
N ASN A 123 6.83 -16.35 10.23
CA ASN A 123 7.32 -15.46 11.30
C ASN A 123 8.86 -15.37 11.30
N GLY A 124 9.38 -14.15 11.36
CA GLY A 124 10.81 -13.86 11.44
C GLY A 124 11.58 -14.05 10.12
N ARG A 125 10.90 -14.33 8.98
CA ARG A 125 11.58 -14.51 7.69
C ARG A 125 12.21 -13.20 7.22
N ARG A 126 13.46 -13.29 6.73
CA ARG A 126 14.18 -12.20 6.07
C ARG A 126 14.21 -12.40 4.56
N SER A 127 14.59 -11.34 3.85
CA SER A 127 14.70 -11.35 2.39
C SER A 127 15.69 -12.38 1.86
N ASP A 128 16.85 -12.58 2.54
CA ASP A 128 17.85 -13.60 2.15
C ASP A 128 17.30 -15.03 2.23
N GLN A 129 16.42 -15.28 3.19
CA GLN A 129 15.80 -16.59 3.36
C GLN A 129 14.70 -16.84 2.32
N LEU A 130 13.92 -15.81 1.98
CA LEU A 130 12.90 -15.91 0.92
C LEU A 130 13.58 -16.12 -0.43
N LEU A 131 14.59 -15.31 -0.78
CA LEU A 131 15.34 -15.47 -2.03
C LEU A 131 15.91 -16.89 -2.19
N LYS A 132 16.51 -17.42 -1.13
CA LYS A 132 17.03 -18.81 -1.14
C LYS A 132 15.96 -19.87 -1.37
N LEU A 133 14.73 -19.67 -0.91
CA LEU A 133 13.62 -20.59 -1.18
C LEU A 133 13.17 -20.48 -2.64
N LEU A 134 13.07 -19.28 -3.18
CA LEU A 134 12.77 -19.03 -4.58
C LEU A 134 13.82 -19.69 -5.48
N GLU A 135 15.10 -19.42 -5.28
CA GLU A 135 16.20 -19.99 -6.07
C GLU A 135 16.27 -21.53 -6.04
N LYS A 136 15.66 -22.15 -5.03
CA LYS A 136 15.51 -23.61 -4.93
C LYS A 136 14.24 -24.14 -5.60
N GLY A 137 13.43 -23.29 -6.21
CA GLY A 137 12.21 -23.68 -6.88
C GLY A 137 11.06 -24.07 -5.93
N HIS A 138 11.09 -23.65 -4.64
CA HIS A 138 10.09 -24.06 -3.67
C HIS A 138 8.67 -23.58 -3.98
N TYR A 139 8.54 -22.56 -4.80
CA TYR A 139 7.27 -21.91 -5.12
C TYR A 139 7.02 -21.79 -6.63
N ASP A 140 7.80 -22.48 -7.48
CA ASP A 140 7.70 -22.35 -8.94
C ASP A 140 6.31 -22.69 -9.47
N GLU A 141 5.74 -23.77 -8.99
CA GLU A 141 4.39 -24.19 -9.38
C GLU A 141 3.33 -23.18 -8.96
N GLN A 142 3.43 -22.65 -7.73
CA GLN A 142 2.50 -21.66 -7.21
C GLN A 142 2.65 -20.33 -7.95
N LEU A 143 3.89 -19.90 -8.21
CA LEU A 143 4.15 -18.68 -8.97
C LEU A 143 3.55 -18.76 -10.37
N GLN A 144 3.73 -19.87 -11.09
CA GLN A 144 3.19 -20.07 -12.44
C GLN A 144 1.67 -20.07 -12.50
N LYS A 145 1.00 -20.47 -11.41
CA LYS A 145 -0.47 -20.56 -11.33
C LYS A 145 -1.12 -19.30 -10.78
N ALA A 146 -0.36 -18.42 -10.15
CA ALA A 146 -0.93 -17.29 -9.44
C ALA A 146 -1.60 -16.29 -10.38
N ASP A 147 -2.87 -15.99 -10.11
CA ASP A 147 -3.62 -14.90 -10.75
C ASP A 147 -3.39 -13.58 -10.02
N LEU A 148 -2.98 -13.64 -8.74
CA LEU A 148 -2.63 -12.50 -7.90
C LEU A 148 -1.46 -12.87 -7.00
N LEU A 149 -0.51 -11.96 -6.85
CA LEU A 149 0.67 -12.11 -6.02
C LEU A 149 0.72 -11.03 -4.96
N SER A 150 1.22 -11.36 -3.76
CA SER A 150 1.65 -10.35 -2.80
C SER A 150 2.97 -10.71 -2.14
N ILE A 151 3.73 -9.67 -1.76
CA ILE A 151 4.97 -9.83 -1.01
C ILE A 151 5.04 -8.80 0.13
N SER A 152 5.37 -9.29 1.34
CA SER A 152 5.68 -8.48 2.51
C SER A 152 6.95 -9.02 3.15
N ILE A 153 8.10 -8.39 2.90
CA ILE A 153 9.40 -8.89 3.34
C ILE A 153 10.41 -7.75 3.51
N GLY A 154 11.17 -7.74 4.60
CA GLY A 154 12.22 -6.75 4.87
C GLY A 154 12.24 -6.23 6.29
N GLY A 155 11.10 -6.22 7.00
CA GLY A 155 11.05 -5.78 8.39
C GLY A 155 12.05 -6.52 9.29
N ASN A 156 12.23 -7.82 9.07
CA ASN A 156 13.20 -8.63 9.83
C ASN A 156 14.67 -8.38 9.42
N ASP A 157 14.92 -7.87 8.23
CA ASP A 157 16.25 -7.44 7.78
C ASP A 157 16.68 -6.20 8.57
N VAL A 158 15.80 -5.19 8.67
CA VAL A 158 16.01 -4.00 9.50
C VAL A 158 16.18 -4.39 10.96
N MET A 159 15.30 -5.24 11.50
CA MET A 159 15.37 -5.71 12.88
C MET A 159 16.65 -6.43 13.23
N LYS A 160 17.27 -7.13 12.27
CA LYS A 160 18.59 -7.76 12.45
C LYS A 160 19.67 -6.71 12.71
N VAL A 161 19.67 -5.60 11.97
CA VAL A 161 20.61 -4.49 12.18
C VAL A 161 20.37 -3.82 13.53
N ILE A 162 19.13 -3.43 13.81
CA ILE A 162 18.76 -2.77 15.07
C ILE A 162 19.20 -3.61 16.28
N LYS A 163 18.89 -4.91 16.30
CA LYS A 163 19.27 -5.80 17.41
C LYS A 163 20.78 -5.95 17.59
N LYS A 164 21.55 -5.92 16.47
CA LYS A 164 23.00 -6.05 16.51
C LYS A 164 23.68 -4.78 17.00
N ASP A 165 23.18 -3.63 16.59
CA ASP A 165 23.82 -2.33 16.77
C ASP A 165 23.10 -1.43 17.78
N LEU A 166 22.12 -1.95 18.54
CA LEU A 166 21.36 -1.18 19.56
C LEU A 166 22.28 -0.48 20.58
N PHE A 167 23.49 -0.98 20.80
CA PHE A 167 24.53 -0.41 21.67
C PHE A 167 25.57 0.42 20.92
N SER A 168 25.48 0.55 19.58
CA SER A 168 26.49 1.17 18.71
C SER A 168 25.86 2.20 17.77
N LEU A 169 24.78 2.87 18.14
CA LEU A 169 24.02 3.83 17.33
C LEU A 169 24.84 5.00 16.73
N ASN A 170 26.13 5.06 17.01
CA ASN A 170 27.04 6.08 16.48
C ASN A 170 27.63 5.73 15.10
N SER A 171 27.31 4.56 14.52
CA SER A 171 27.79 4.16 13.20
C SER A 171 26.64 3.83 12.27
N THR A 172 26.48 4.60 11.18
CA THR A 172 25.51 4.38 10.11
C THR A 172 25.93 3.25 9.16
N THR A 173 27.20 2.83 9.18
CA THR A 173 27.80 1.89 8.24
C THR A 173 27.08 0.53 8.16
N PRO A 174 26.71 -0.15 9.27
CA PRO A 174 26.01 -1.43 9.18
C PRO A 174 24.62 -1.33 8.56
N PHE A 175 23.93 -0.22 8.80
CA PHE A 175 22.62 0.03 8.21
C PHE A 175 22.72 0.28 6.69
N GLU A 176 23.67 1.11 6.25
CA GLU A 176 23.90 1.37 4.84
C GLU A 176 24.26 0.08 4.07
N GLN A 177 25.09 -0.76 4.69
CA GLN A 177 25.45 -2.05 4.10
C GLN A 177 24.22 -2.97 3.99
N GLU A 178 23.44 -3.12 5.04
CA GLU A 178 22.24 -3.97 4.98
C GLU A 178 21.21 -3.44 3.99
N LEU A 179 21.02 -2.12 3.89
CA LEU A 179 20.12 -1.50 2.91
C LEU A 179 20.53 -1.83 1.48
N GLU A 180 21.81 -1.78 1.16
CA GLU A 180 22.32 -2.11 -0.19
C GLU A 180 22.22 -3.62 -0.47
N GLU A 181 22.54 -4.46 0.51
CA GLU A 181 22.33 -5.89 0.42
C GLU A 181 20.83 -6.24 0.27
N TYR A 182 19.95 -5.55 1.00
CA TYR A 182 18.50 -5.70 0.87
C TYR A 182 18.00 -5.31 -0.52
N ARG A 183 18.45 -4.16 -1.05
CA ARG A 183 18.13 -3.72 -2.42
C ARG A 183 18.47 -4.82 -3.43
N THR A 184 19.68 -5.34 -3.40
CA THR A 184 20.13 -6.40 -4.30
C THR A 184 19.29 -7.65 -4.19
N ARG A 185 18.97 -8.08 -2.95
CA ARG A 185 18.12 -9.24 -2.71
C ARG A 185 16.68 -9.02 -3.17
N TYR A 186 16.13 -7.83 -2.91
CA TYR A 186 14.75 -7.50 -3.27
C TYR A 186 14.57 -7.48 -4.79
N GLU A 187 15.50 -6.87 -5.52
CA GLU A 187 15.55 -6.90 -6.98
C GLU A 187 15.64 -8.34 -7.53
N ALA A 188 16.45 -9.20 -6.90
CA ALA A 188 16.53 -10.59 -7.29
C ALA A 188 15.24 -11.37 -7.03
N ILE A 189 14.53 -11.08 -5.92
CA ILE A 189 13.23 -11.66 -5.60
C ILE A 189 12.19 -11.26 -6.66
N ILE A 190 12.06 -9.98 -6.97
CA ILE A 190 11.10 -9.49 -7.97
C ILE A 190 11.41 -10.08 -9.35
N ARG A 191 12.67 -10.09 -9.75
CA ARG A 191 13.11 -10.71 -11.00
C ARG A 191 12.79 -12.20 -11.08
N TYR A 192 12.97 -12.93 -9.98
CA TYR A 192 12.61 -14.36 -9.91
C TYR A 192 11.10 -14.56 -10.07
N ILE A 193 10.30 -13.79 -9.34
CA ILE A 193 8.83 -13.82 -9.45
C ILE A 193 8.42 -13.57 -10.91
N ARG A 194 8.93 -12.53 -11.54
CA ARG A 194 8.60 -12.15 -12.92
C ARG A 194 9.09 -13.13 -13.98
N ALA A 195 10.19 -13.84 -13.71
CA ALA A 195 10.65 -14.92 -14.57
C ALA A 195 9.69 -16.14 -14.59
N HIS A 196 8.90 -16.33 -13.54
CA HIS A 196 7.92 -17.43 -13.42
C HIS A 196 6.49 -16.97 -13.69
N ASN A 197 6.18 -15.69 -13.47
CA ASN A 197 4.87 -15.11 -13.72
C ASN A 197 5.05 -13.63 -14.12
N ALA A 198 5.01 -13.36 -15.42
CA ALA A 198 5.21 -12.02 -15.97
C ALA A 198 3.95 -11.16 -15.86
N GLU A 199 2.76 -11.77 -15.83
CA GLU A 199 1.48 -11.08 -16.05
C GLU A 199 0.72 -10.78 -14.76
N ALA A 200 0.74 -11.68 -13.77
CA ALA A 200 -0.10 -11.52 -12.58
C ALA A 200 0.22 -10.22 -11.83
N PRO A 201 -0.82 -9.46 -11.40
CA PRO A 201 -0.63 -8.32 -10.54
C PRO A 201 0.14 -8.68 -9.27
N LEU A 202 1.10 -7.83 -8.90
CA LEU A 202 1.95 -8.00 -7.73
C LEU A 202 1.75 -6.88 -6.73
N MET A 203 1.19 -7.19 -5.58
CA MET A 203 1.10 -6.28 -4.45
C MET A 203 2.38 -6.31 -3.63
N ILE A 204 3.00 -5.16 -3.44
CA ILE A 204 4.19 -4.98 -2.61
C ILE A 204 3.78 -4.19 -1.36
N LEU A 205 3.65 -4.88 -0.23
CA LEU A 205 3.29 -4.24 1.03
C LEU A 205 4.52 -3.61 1.67
N GLY A 206 4.45 -2.32 1.93
CA GLY A 206 5.40 -1.61 2.77
C GLY A 206 5.35 -2.06 4.23
N PHE A 207 6.22 -1.53 5.06
CA PHE A 207 6.19 -1.78 6.50
C PHE A 207 6.33 -0.49 7.29
N TYR A 208 5.88 -0.53 8.53
CA TYR A 208 5.82 0.57 9.49
C TYR A 208 6.95 0.48 10.51
N ASN A 209 7.13 1.55 11.27
CA ASN A 209 8.03 1.57 12.41
C ASN A 209 7.33 1.00 13.67
N PRO A 210 7.69 -0.19 14.17
CA PRO A 210 7.06 -0.77 15.35
C PRO A 210 7.51 -0.10 16.66
N PHE A 211 8.47 0.83 16.62
CA PHE A 211 9.02 1.49 17.81
C PHE A 211 8.38 2.84 18.09
N THR A 212 7.40 3.28 17.32
CA THR A 212 6.71 4.57 17.50
C THR A 212 6.13 4.75 18.90
N LEU A 213 5.76 3.66 19.57
CA LEU A 213 5.20 3.67 20.93
C LEU A 213 6.24 3.56 22.06
N ILE A 214 7.49 3.23 21.74
CA ILE A 214 8.47 2.78 22.75
C ILE A 214 9.58 3.80 22.96
N THR A 215 9.89 4.62 21.98
CA THR A 215 11.04 5.54 22.03
C THR A 215 10.73 6.91 21.44
N ASP A 216 11.31 7.97 22.05
CA ASP A 216 11.29 9.33 21.54
C ASP A 216 12.29 9.53 20.37
N GLU A 217 13.08 8.51 20.02
CA GLU A 217 14.02 8.51 18.88
C GLU A 217 13.30 8.19 17.56
N HIS A 218 12.07 8.64 17.39
CA HIS A 218 11.21 8.32 16.26
C HIS A 218 11.86 8.62 14.89
N ASN A 219 12.63 9.70 14.80
CA ASN A 219 13.13 10.18 13.52
C ASN A 219 14.11 9.19 12.87
N SER A 220 15.06 8.63 13.61
CA SER A 220 16.07 7.73 13.05
C SER A 220 15.49 6.41 12.55
N PHE A 221 14.55 5.80 13.30
CA PHE A 221 13.88 4.57 12.89
C PHE A 221 12.91 4.81 11.74
N ASN A 222 12.18 5.92 11.76
CA ASN A 222 11.29 6.29 10.65
C ASN A 222 12.08 6.49 9.36
N ASP A 223 13.23 7.17 9.42
CA ASP A 223 14.08 7.37 8.24
C ASP A 223 14.63 6.03 7.70
N MET A 224 15.00 5.10 8.59
CA MET A 224 15.39 3.76 8.20
C MET A 224 14.26 3.03 7.47
N MET A 225 13.05 3.02 8.04
CA MET A 225 11.88 2.37 7.44
C MET A 225 11.52 2.98 6.09
N LYS A 226 11.51 4.31 5.98
CA LYS A 226 11.27 5.01 4.72
C LYS A 226 12.27 4.61 3.63
N ARG A 227 13.54 4.48 3.96
CA ARG A 227 14.58 4.09 2.98
C ARG A 227 14.40 2.64 2.50
N PHE A 228 13.99 1.73 3.37
CA PHE A 228 13.64 0.37 2.95
C PHE A 228 12.36 0.35 2.13
N ASN A 229 11.31 1.09 2.54
CA ASN A 229 10.09 1.26 1.76
C ASN A 229 10.38 1.83 0.37
N SER A 230 11.30 2.80 0.25
CA SER A 230 11.70 3.36 -1.05
C SER A 230 12.35 2.33 -1.98
N VAL A 231 13.03 1.30 -1.47
CA VAL A 231 13.51 0.19 -2.29
C VAL A 231 12.34 -0.58 -2.89
N MET A 232 11.33 -0.90 -2.08
CA MET A 232 10.14 -1.65 -2.52
C MET A 232 9.30 -0.83 -3.51
N GLU A 233 9.05 0.43 -3.20
CA GLU A 233 8.32 1.36 -4.06
C GLU A 233 9.02 1.54 -5.42
N SER A 234 10.35 1.67 -5.41
CA SER A 234 11.13 1.76 -6.65
C SER A 234 10.99 0.51 -7.53
N GLN A 235 10.83 -0.68 -6.95
CA GLN A 235 10.58 -1.89 -7.71
C GLN A 235 9.16 -1.91 -8.30
N ALA A 236 8.17 -1.46 -7.53
CA ALA A 236 6.80 -1.33 -8.03
C ALA A 236 6.71 -0.34 -9.20
N LEU A 237 7.41 0.82 -9.11
CA LEU A 237 7.42 1.83 -10.17
C LEU A 237 8.09 1.36 -11.47
N GLN A 238 8.93 0.32 -11.42
CA GLN A 238 9.59 -0.25 -12.60
C GLN A 238 8.81 -1.41 -13.23
N ASP A 239 7.72 -1.83 -12.62
CA ASP A 239 6.92 -2.98 -13.00
C ASP A 239 5.47 -2.55 -13.23
N VAL A 240 5.02 -2.55 -14.48
CA VAL A 240 3.66 -2.09 -14.87
C VAL A 240 2.53 -2.91 -14.24
N ASN A 241 2.84 -4.13 -13.77
CA ASN A 241 1.90 -5.01 -13.10
C ASN A 241 2.19 -5.10 -11.59
N ALA A 242 2.88 -4.12 -11.00
CA ALA A 242 3.11 -4.08 -9.57
C ALA A 242 2.53 -2.81 -8.92
N CYS A 243 2.07 -2.96 -7.68
CA CYS A 243 1.47 -1.92 -6.88
C CYS A 243 2.11 -1.87 -5.48
N PHE A 244 2.68 -0.72 -5.09
CA PHE A 244 3.20 -0.52 -3.74
C PHE A 244 2.07 -0.06 -2.81
N ILE A 245 1.92 -0.72 -1.67
CA ILE A 245 0.90 -0.44 -0.66
C ILE A 245 1.60 0.14 0.57
N PRO A 246 1.58 1.48 0.75
CA PRO A 246 2.15 2.12 1.93
C PRO A 246 1.28 1.87 3.16
N VAL A 247 1.92 1.55 4.30
CA VAL A 247 1.22 1.29 5.57
C VAL A 247 1.89 1.95 6.77
N ASP A 248 2.93 2.72 6.56
CA ASP A 248 3.73 3.33 7.62
C ASP A 248 2.94 4.35 8.45
N ASP A 249 2.03 5.08 7.84
CA ASP A 249 1.14 6.04 8.50
C ASP A 249 0.06 5.39 9.38
N LEU A 250 -0.31 4.13 9.11
CA LEU A 250 -1.34 3.41 9.87
C LEU A 250 -0.92 3.08 11.31
N PHE A 251 0.36 3.20 11.62
CA PHE A 251 0.98 2.77 12.87
C PHE A 251 1.78 3.88 13.57
N LEU A 252 1.51 5.15 13.25
CA LEU A 252 2.20 6.30 13.85
C LEU A 252 1.82 6.52 15.32
N THR A 253 0.60 6.17 15.69
CA THR A 253 0.08 6.23 17.05
C THR A 253 -0.64 4.93 17.40
N ASN A 254 -0.99 4.73 18.68
CA ASN A 254 -1.86 3.61 19.08
C ASN A 254 -3.25 4.10 19.51
N ASP A 255 -3.67 5.25 19.03
CA ASP A 255 -4.96 5.83 19.40
C ASP A 255 -6.13 4.91 19.01
N ASP A 256 -5.97 4.16 17.90
CA ASP A 256 -6.93 3.18 17.41
C ASP A 256 -6.67 1.75 17.91
N LEU A 257 -5.75 1.58 18.88
CA LEU A 257 -5.39 0.27 19.43
C LEU A 257 -5.05 -0.78 18.36
N VAL A 258 -4.22 -0.41 17.40
CA VAL A 258 -3.89 -1.22 16.21
C VAL A 258 -2.83 -2.30 16.43
N TYR A 259 -2.19 -2.29 17.60
CA TYR A 259 -1.13 -3.24 17.93
C TYR A 259 -1.64 -4.40 18.77
N HIS A 260 -1.08 -5.58 18.50
CA HIS A 260 -1.21 -6.75 19.38
C HIS A 260 -0.48 -6.53 20.71
N THR A 261 -0.68 -7.43 21.68
CA THR A 261 -0.09 -7.35 23.03
C THR A 261 1.42 -7.37 23.05
N ASP A 262 2.08 -7.75 21.96
CA ASP A 262 3.54 -7.68 21.81
C ASP A 262 4.06 -6.29 21.38
N PHE A 263 3.15 -5.32 21.12
CA PHE A 263 3.45 -3.96 20.68
C PHE A 263 4.34 -3.89 19.44
N PHE A 264 4.30 -4.93 18.64
CA PHE A 264 5.12 -5.07 17.44
C PHE A 264 4.30 -5.46 16.20
N HIS A 265 3.43 -6.47 16.33
CA HIS A 265 2.56 -6.92 15.26
C HIS A 265 1.22 -6.20 15.31
N PRO A 266 0.54 -6.05 14.17
CA PRO A 266 -0.85 -5.59 14.15
C PRO A 266 -1.76 -6.58 14.89
N ASN A 267 -2.78 -6.06 15.53
CA ASN A 267 -3.94 -6.84 15.96
C ASN A 267 -4.99 -6.95 14.83
N ALA A 268 -6.17 -7.49 15.10
CA ALA A 268 -7.24 -7.61 14.12
C ALA A 268 -7.59 -6.24 13.49
N GLN A 269 -7.73 -5.18 14.29
CA GLN A 269 -8.02 -3.82 13.79
C GLN A 269 -6.88 -3.26 12.93
N GLY A 270 -5.62 -3.49 13.32
CA GLY A 270 -4.46 -3.09 12.52
C GLY A 270 -4.43 -3.80 11.16
N TYR A 271 -4.79 -5.08 11.13
CA TYR A 271 -4.92 -5.82 9.87
C TYR A 271 -6.12 -5.39 9.02
N ASP A 272 -7.25 -4.99 9.63
CA ASP A 272 -8.37 -4.39 8.91
C ASP A 272 -7.96 -3.07 8.24
N ASN A 273 -7.23 -2.21 8.95
CA ASN A 273 -6.70 -0.97 8.39
C ASN A 273 -5.75 -1.21 7.22
N MET A 274 -4.84 -2.21 7.34
CA MET A 274 -3.94 -2.60 6.24
C MET A 274 -4.72 -3.14 5.03
N THR A 275 -5.77 -3.93 5.26
CA THR A 275 -6.63 -4.48 4.20
C THR A 275 -7.35 -3.36 3.46
N ASN A 276 -7.97 -2.42 4.19
CA ASN A 276 -8.64 -1.28 3.59
C ASN A 276 -7.66 -0.43 2.76
N ARG A 277 -6.44 -0.19 3.27
CA ARG A 277 -5.38 0.48 2.52
C ARG A 277 -5.01 -0.29 1.25
N ALA A 278 -4.91 -1.61 1.31
CA ALA A 278 -4.62 -2.44 0.15
C ALA A 278 -5.72 -2.32 -0.92
N ILE A 279 -7.00 -2.38 -0.53
CA ILE A 279 -8.14 -2.23 -1.45
C ILE A 279 -8.10 -0.88 -2.17
N VAL A 280 -8.00 0.22 -1.41
CA VAL A 280 -7.92 1.58 -1.97
C VAL A 280 -6.72 1.73 -2.92
N THR A 281 -5.56 1.17 -2.52
CA THR A 281 -4.36 1.27 -3.35
C THR A 281 -4.47 0.44 -4.63
N LEU A 282 -5.10 -0.74 -4.58
CA LEU A 282 -5.37 -1.56 -5.77
C LEU A 282 -6.29 -0.85 -6.77
N GLU A 283 -7.28 -0.12 -6.29
CA GLU A 283 -8.13 0.71 -7.13
C GLU A 283 -7.33 1.83 -7.80
N LEU A 284 -6.51 2.55 -7.04
CA LEU A 284 -5.63 3.61 -7.55
C LEU A 284 -4.58 3.09 -8.55
N CYS A 285 -4.08 1.88 -8.36
CA CYS A 285 -3.15 1.22 -9.29
C CYS A 285 -3.85 0.65 -10.53
N ASN A 286 -5.17 0.77 -10.64
CA ASN A 286 -5.97 0.19 -11.74
C ASN A 286 -5.77 -1.33 -11.86
N ILE A 287 -6.00 -2.07 -10.76
CA ILE A 287 -5.86 -3.53 -10.71
C ILE A 287 -6.66 -4.24 -11.79
N GLN A 288 -7.76 -3.66 -12.22
CA GLN A 288 -8.59 -4.19 -13.30
C GLN A 288 -7.84 -4.25 -14.62
N GLU A 289 -7.08 -3.21 -14.96
CA GLU A 289 -6.23 -3.20 -16.16
C GLU A 289 -5.05 -4.15 -16.00
N MET A 290 -4.37 -4.12 -14.84
CA MET A 290 -3.23 -5.00 -14.53
C MET A 290 -3.59 -6.49 -14.61
N SER A 291 -4.84 -6.85 -14.31
CA SER A 291 -5.34 -8.24 -14.35
C SER A 291 -6.10 -8.58 -15.63
N ASN A 292 -6.06 -7.73 -16.64
CA ASN A 292 -6.86 -7.90 -17.87
C ASN A 292 -8.35 -8.13 -17.58
N GLY A 293 -8.89 -7.47 -16.54
CA GLY A 293 -10.30 -7.54 -16.15
C GLY A 293 -10.67 -8.72 -15.23
N GLN A 294 -9.75 -9.60 -14.89
CA GLN A 294 -10.02 -10.74 -13.97
C GLN A 294 -10.31 -10.27 -12.54
N ILE A 295 -9.63 -9.19 -12.11
CA ILE A 295 -9.82 -8.60 -10.80
C ILE A 295 -10.40 -7.20 -11.00
N GLY A 296 -11.65 -6.97 -10.61
CA GLY A 296 -12.30 -5.68 -10.79
C GLY A 296 -13.39 -5.44 -9.78
N PHE A 297 -13.54 -4.19 -9.38
CA PHE A 297 -14.59 -3.72 -8.47
C PHE A 297 -15.93 -3.59 -9.17
N GLU A 298 -15.92 -3.36 -10.48
CA GLU A 298 -17.11 -3.22 -11.32
C GLU A 298 -17.14 -4.31 -12.39
N ARG A 299 -18.35 -4.76 -12.77
CA ARG A 299 -18.50 -5.63 -13.93
C ARG A 299 -18.18 -4.85 -15.20
N MET A 300 -17.22 -5.34 -15.98
CA MET A 300 -17.04 -4.85 -17.33
C MET A 300 -18.36 -5.07 -18.09
N THR A 301 -19.08 -4.00 -18.43
CA THR A 301 -20.14 -4.07 -19.41
C THR A 301 -19.44 -4.36 -20.74
N THR A 302 -19.56 -5.59 -21.24
CA THR A 302 -19.15 -5.90 -22.61
C THR A 302 -19.97 -5.01 -23.51
N GLY A 303 -19.33 -3.92 -24.01
CA GLY A 303 -19.93 -3.06 -25.02
C GLY A 303 -20.17 -3.91 -26.26
N GLU A 304 -21.41 -4.03 -26.63
CA GLU A 304 -21.83 -4.48 -27.95
C GLU A 304 -21.41 -3.49 -29.05
#